data_637b257d423283c2e329150b3886d1ae
#
_entry.id   637b257d423283c2e329150b3886d1ae
#
_cell.length_a   1.000
_cell.length_b   1.000
_cell.length_c   1.000
_cell.angle_alpha   90.00
_cell.angle_beta   90.00
_cell.angle_gamma   90.00
#
_symmetry.space_group_name_H-M   'P 1'
#
loop_
_entity.id
_entity.type
_entity.pdbx_description
1 polymer ?
#
loop_
_entity_poly.entity_id
_entity_poly.type
_entity_poly.pdbx_seq_one_letter_code
_entity_poly.pdbx_strand_id
1 'polypeptide(L)'
;EIPNDESPEVLDWIQTYINWMSDNTDYSKAIVDQSKYLKYLMSEFLANKRRPHITLRKFDKEWFKAFFLWLKNDYVPQKYVRVEAKPLCEGSLHNVQQRIVTVFNKAVKFGKLKANPFYQLEKSDIFPKPKASHKQYLTPDELKRFMASDERSPGVAETQRAFGFACLTGLRISDIKALRWSDIKRNEETNTLVIIQKKTKALNAVPIGNTAL
;
A
#
# COMPACT_ATOMS: atom_id res chain seq x y z
N GLU A 1 0.16 23.90 29.17
CA GLU A 1 -1.14 23.69 28.48
C GLU A 1 -1.10 24.39 27.14
N ILE A 2 -1.30 23.66 26.05
CA ILE A 2 -1.44 24.26 24.71
C ILE A 2 -2.82 24.93 24.68
N PRO A 3 -2.93 26.24 24.35
CA PRO A 3 -4.21 26.93 24.33
C PRO A 3 -5.24 26.19 23.47
N ASN A 4 -6.52 26.25 23.87
CA ASN A 4 -7.59 25.47 23.25
C ASN A 4 -7.88 25.85 21.80
N ASP A 5 -7.40 27.00 21.35
CA ASP A 5 -7.64 27.59 20.01
C ASP A 5 -6.60 27.21 18.95
N GLU A 6 -5.48 26.57 19.34
CA GLU A 6 -4.37 26.27 18.41
C GLU A 6 -4.33 24.85 17.86
N SER A 7 -5.34 24.03 18.17
CA SER A 7 -5.36 22.66 17.63
C SER A 7 -5.84 22.70 16.16
N PRO A 8 -5.03 22.25 15.19
CA PRO A 8 -5.42 22.29 13.80
C PRO A 8 -6.63 21.38 13.52
N GLU A 9 -7.36 21.66 12.45
CA GLU A 9 -8.38 20.76 11.94
C GLU A 9 -7.75 19.44 11.47
N VAL A 10 -8.52 18.35 11.54
CA VAL A 10 -8.03 17.00 11.15
C VAL A 10 -7.54 16.99 9.69
N LEU A 11 -8.32 17.58 8.76
CA LEU A 11 -7.96 17.61 7.35
C LEU A 11 -6.73 18.45 7.06
N ASP A 12 -6.57 19.58 7.77
CA ASP A 12 -5.40 20.45 7.64
C ASP A 12 -4.14 19.80 8.19
N TRP A 13 -4.28 19.09 9.32
CA TRP A 13 -3.18 18.30 9.86
C TRP A 13 -2.74 17.19 8.90
N ILE A 14 -3.69 16.44 8.33
CA ILE A 14 -3.35 15.40 7.34
C ILE A 14 -2.64 16.02 6.14
N GLN A 15 -3.09 17.20 5.66
CA GLN A 15 -2.43 17.90 4.54
C GLN A 15 -1.02 18.35 4.92
N THR A 16 -0.84 18.94 6.10
CA THR A 16 0.47 19.33 6.62
C THR A 16 1.43 18.14 6.67
N TYR A 17 0.93 17.00 7.14
CA TYR A 17 1.71 15.76 7.19
C TYR A 17 2.06 15.23 5.80
N ILE A 18 1.14 15.32 4.83
CA ILE A 18 1.40 14.94 3.43
C ILE A 18 2.50 15.83 2.84
N ASN A 19 2.43 17.14 3.03
CA ASN A 19 3.43 18.09 2.55
C ASN A 19 4.80 17.76 3.16
N TRP A 20 4.84 17.61 4.48
CA TRP A 20 6.08 17.24 5.19
C TRP A 20 6.70 15.94 4.66
N MET A 21 5.90 14.91 4.35
CA MET A 21 6.42 13.68 3.74
C MET A 21 6.90 13.88 2.30
N SER A 22 6.24 14.76 1.53
CA SER A 22 6.61 15.02 0.14
C SER A 22 7.94 15.76 0.03
N ASP A 23 8.26 16.59 1.02
CA ASP A 23 9.53 17.33 1.09
C ASP A 23 10.68 16.46 1.64
N ASN A 24 10.36 15.26 2.15
CA ASN A 24 11.33 14.36 2.74
C ASN A 24 11.57 13.14 1.84
N THR A 25 12.81 13.00 1.36
CA THR A 25 13.24 11.93 0.45
C THR A 25 13.17 10.51 1.02
N ASP A 26 13.03 10.36 2.35
CA ASP A 26 12.90 9.06 3.02
C ASP A 26 11.54 8.40 2.76
N TYR A 27 10.55 9.17 2.29
CA TYR A 27 9.21 8.65 2.00
C TYR A 27 9.03 8.34 0.52
N SER A 28 8.64 7.10 0.23
CA SER A 28 8.28 6.73 -1.14
C SER A 28 6.97 7.39 -1.57
N LYS A 29 6.85 7.67 -2.88
CA LYS A 29 5.61 8.19 -3.48
C LYS A 29 4.37 7.37 -3.07
N ALA A 30 4.50 6.05 -2.99
CA ALA A 30 3.39 5.17 -2.60
C ALA A 30 2.87 5.46 -1.18
N ILE A 31 3.75 5.81 -0.24
CA ILE A 31 3.36 6.17 1.14
C ILE A 31 2.62 7.52 1.14
N VAL A 32 3.10 8.48 0.37
CA VAL A 32 2.46 9.79 0.20
C VAL A 32 1.06 9.62 -0.42
N ASP A 33 0.93 8.83 -1.49
CA ASP A 33 -0.35 8.58 -2.15
C ASP A 33 -1.36 7.85 -1.24
N GLN A 34 -0.90 6.93 -0.38
CA GLN A 34 -1.75 6.32 0.65
C GLN A 34 -2.26 7.34 1.67
N SER A 35 -1.46 8.35 2.00
CA SER A 35 -1.88 9.41 2.93
C SER A 35 -2.84 10.41 2.28
N LYS A 36 -2.68 10.68 0.98
CA LYS A 36 -3.67 11.43 0.18
C LYS A 36 -5.01 10.68 0.11
N TYR A 37 -4.97 9.36 -0.07
CA TYR A 37 -6.17 8.53 -0.04
C TYR A 37 -6.84 8.56 1.35
N LEU A 38 -6.08 8.50 2.45
CA LEU A 38 -6.63 8.69 3.79
C LEU A 38 -7.31 10.06 3.94
N LYS A 39 -6.69 11.14 3.44
CA LYS A 39 -7.30 12.49 3.47
C LYS A 39 -8.65 12.50 2.74
N TYR A 40 -8.70 11.89 1.56
CA TYR A 40 -9.94 11.74 0.80
C TYR A 40 -11.02 10.99 1.61
N LEU A 41 -10.69 9.83 2.17
CA LEU A 41 -11.63 9.06 3.01
C LEU A 41 -12.12 9.86 4.22
N MET A 42 -11.23 10.59 4.86
CA MET A 42 -11.57 11.42 6.01
C MET A 42 -12.50 12.58 5.62
N SER A 43 -12.26 13.22 4.46
CA SER A 43 -13.13 14.29 3.97
C SER A 43 -14.55 13.78 3.66
N GLU A 44 -14.69 12.61 3.03
CA GLU A 44 -15.99 11.98 2.76
C GLU A 44 -16.72 11.63 4.06
N PHE A 45 -16.00 11.05 5.03
CA PHE A 45 -16.57 10.72 6.33
C PHE A 45 -17.07 11.96 7.09
N LEU A 46 -16.25 13.00 7.17
CA LEU A 46 -16.57 14.21 7.89
C LEU A 46 -17.72 14.99 7.21
N ALA A 47 -17.79 14.97 5.89
CA ALA A 47 -18.92 15.50 5.13
C ALA A 47 -20.21 14.72 5.44
N ASN A 48 -20.17 13.40 5.46
CA ASN A 48 -21.27 12.53 5.85
C ASN A 48 -21.77 12.84 7.27
N LYS A 49 -20.86 13.11 8.20
CA LYS A 49 -21.18 13.50 9.60
C LYS A 49 -21.57 14.98 9.74
N ARG A 50 -21.54 15.77 8.67
CA ARG A 50 -21.78 17.24 8.68
C ARG A 50 -20.88 17.99 9.66
N ARG A 51 -19.64 17.55 9.78
CA ARG A 51 -18.60 18.11 10.69
C ARG A 51 -17.25 18.29 9.99
N PRO A 52 -17.18 19.07 8.87
CA PRO A 52 -15.95 19.22 8.09
C PRO A 52 -14.81 19.87 8.89
N HIS A 53 -15.12 20.72 9.87
CA HIS A 53 -14.15 21.53 10.63
C HIS A 53 -13.88 20.98 12.03
N ILE A 54 -13.76 19.65 12.18
CA ILE A 54 -13.40 19.07 13.46
C ILE A 54 -11.89 19.22 13.71
N THR A 55 -11.51 19.70 14.92
CA THR A 55 -10.10 19.81 15.31
C THR A 55 -9.55 18.46 15.79
N LEU A 56 -8.22 18.29 15.73
CA LEU A 56 -7.55 17.09 16.23
C LEU A 56 -7.91 16.74 17.67
N ARG A 57 -8.06 17.75 18.54
CA ARG A 57 -8.41 17.53 19.96
C ARG A 57 -9.82 17.02 20.16
N LYS A 58 -10.74 17.41 19.29
CA LYS A 58 -12.14 16.96 19.31
C LYS A 58 -12.33 15.60 18.63
N PHE A 59 -11.33 15.13 17.89
CA PHE A 59 -11.36 13.82 17.24
C PHE A 59 -10.90 12.75 18.23
N ASP A 60 -11.80 12.36 19.13
CA ASP A 60 -11.58 11.40 20.20
C ASP A 60 -11.78 9.94 19.76
N LYS A 61 -11.80 9.01 20.71
CA LYS A 61 -12.01 7.58 20.44
C LYS A 61 -13.36 7.28 19.78
N GLU A 62 -14.40 8.03 20.08
CA GLU A 62 -15.73 7.80 19.51
C GLU A 62 -15.76 8.20 18.02
N TRP A 63 -15.00 9.22 17.63
CA TRP A 63 -14.80 9.57 16.22
C TRP A 63 -14.02 8.50 15.47
N PHE A 64 -13.01 7.87 16.09
CA PHE A 64 -12.32 6.72 15.50
C PHE A 64 -13.28 5.55 15.27
N LYS A 65 -14.09 5.17 16.28
CA LYS A 65 -15.12 4.13 16.15
C LYS A 65 -16.08 4.44 15.03
N ALA A 66 -16.62 5.64 14.99
CA ALA A 66 -17.55 6.07 13.96
C ALA A 66 -16.91 6.02 12.56
N PHE A 67 -15.65 6.42 12.41
CA PHE A 67 -14.93 6.34 11.14
C PHE A 67 -14.72 4.89 10.69
N PHE A 68 -14.33 4.00 11.60
CA PHE A 68 -14.13 2.58 11.26
C PHE A 68 -15.45 1.87 10.91
N LEU A 69 -16.52 2.15 11.63
CA LEU A 69 -17.85 1.63 11.30
C LEU A 69 -18.31 2.11 9.94
N TRP A 70 -18.16 3.40 9.64
CA TRP A 70 -18.49 3.95 8.34
C TRP A 70 -17.68 3.32 7.20
N LEU A 71 -16.35 3.14 7.37
CA LEU A 71 -15.50 2.47 6.39
C LEU A 71 -15.92 1.04 6.10
N LYS A 72 -16.40 0.32 7.13
CA LYS A 72 -16.76 -1.09 7.03
C LYS A 72 -18.15 -1.29 6.42
N ASN A 73 -19.10 -0.45 6.79
CA ASN A 73 -20.51 -0.70 6.52
C ASN A 73 -21.09 0.20 5.41
N ASP A 74 -20.62 1.45 5.33
CA ASP A 74 -21.27 2.47 4.51
C ASP A 74 -20.42 2.89 3.31
N TYR A 75 -19.08 2.84 3.45
CA TYR A 75 -18.21 3.30 2.39
C TYR A 75 -18.01 2.25 1.32
N VAL A 76 -18.40 2.59 0.10
CA VAL A 76 -18.15 1.80 -1.11
C VAL A 76 -17.31 2.64 -2.07
N PRO A 77 -16.05 2.24 -2.37
CA PRO A 77 -15.23 3.00 -3.29
C PRO A 77 -15.88 3.06 -4.67
N GLN A 78 -16.06 4.26 -5.20
CA GLN A 78 -16.49 4.44 -6.58
C GLN A 78 -15.33 4.00 -7.49
N LYS A 79 -15.51 2.87 -8.15
CA LYS A 79 -14.56 2.36 -9.16
C LYS A 79 -15.12 2.57 -10.56
N TYR A 80 -14.16 2.72 -11.48
CA TYR A 80 -14.36 2.84 -12.93
C TYR A 80 -15.57 2.08 -13.45
N VAL A 81 -16.27 2.69 -14.39
CA VAL A 81 -17.56 2.39 -15.01
C VAL A 81 -17.82 0.91 -15.41
N ARG A 82 -16.83 0.02 -15.31
CA ARG A 82 -16.93 -1.38 -15.77
C ARG A 82 -16.85 -2.45 -14.69
N VAL A 83 -16.70 -2.07 -13.43
CA VAL A 83 -16.56 -3.05 -12.34
C VAL A 83 -17.53 -2.66 -11.21
N GLU A 84 -18.35 -3.62 -10.80
CA GLU A 84 -19.23 -3.47 -9.66
C GLU A 84 -18.47 -3.00 -8.42
N ALA A 85 -18.93 -1.91 -7.82
CA ALA A 85 -18.30 -1.34 -6.64
C ALA A 85 -18.50 -2.29 -5.45
N LYS A 86 -17.41 -2.70 -4.80
CA LYS A 86 -17.42 -3.62 -3.65
C LYS A 86 -16.89 -2.92 -2.41
N PRO A 87 -17.38 -3.25 -1.21
CA PRO A 87 -16.84 -2.78 0.05
C PRO A 87 -15.33 -3.06 0.17
N LEU A 88 -14.65 -2.30 1.03
CA LEU A 88 -13.23 -2.52 1.29
C LEU A 88 -13.02 -3.91 1.92
N CYS A 89 -12.03 -4.65 1.42
CA CYS A 89 -11.61 -5.91 2.04
C CYS A 89 -10.89 -5.66 3.37
N GLU A 90 -10.84 -6.67 4.23
CA GLU A 90 -10.20 -6.61 5.57
C GLU A 90 -8.77 -6.05 5.52
N GLY A 91 -7.98 -6.45 4.53
CA GLY A 91 -6.62 -5.93 4.35
C GLY A 91 -6.58 -4.43 4.06
N SER A 92 -7.53 -3.93 3.26
CA SER A 92 -7.65 -2.50 2.97
C SER A 92 -8.11 -1.72 4.20
N LEU A 93 -9.08 -2.23 4.94
CA LEU A 93 -9.55 -1.63 6.20
C LEU A 93 -8.40 -1.53 7.21
N HIS A 94 -7.66 -2.63 7.41
CA HIS A 94 -6.50 -2.64 8.29
C HIS A 94 -5.43 -1.63 7.86
N ASN A 95 -5.14 -1.52 6.55
CA ASN A 95 -4.15 -0.57 6.04
C ASN A 95 -4.58 0.89 6.27
N VAL A 96 -5.86 1.23 6.06
CA VAL A 96 -6.39 2.57 6.36
C VAL A 96 -6.26 2.87 7.85
N GLN A 97 -6.62 1.91 8.73
CA GLN A 97 -6.44 2.03 10.17
C GLN A 97 -4.98 2.31 10.54
N GLN A 98 -4.02 1.53 10.02
CA GLN A 98 -2.60 1.74 10.31
C GLN A 98 -2.13 3.12 9.84
N ARG A 99 -2.67 3.61 8.74
CA ARG A 99 -2.32 4.93 8.20
C ARG A 99 -2.83 6.06 9.10
N ILE A 100 -4.10 6.03 9.54
CA ILE A 100 -4.63 7.07 10.44
C ILE A 100 -3.91 7.06 11.79
N VAL A 101 -3.61 5.88 12.34
CA VAL A 101 -2.82 5.74 13.59
C VAL A 101 -1.46 6.41 13.42
N THR A 102 -0.78 6.20 12.29
CA THR A 102 0.50 6.82 11.99
C THR A 102 0.41 8.35 11.96
N VAL A 103 -0.63 8.88 11.31
CA VAL A 103 -0.88 10.34 11.21
C VAL A 103 -1.11 10.96 12.59
N PHE A 104 -1.90 10.30 13.44
CA PHE A 104 -2.16 10.79 14.80
C PHE A 104 -0.95 10.62 15.73
N ASN A 105 -0.16 9.56 15.58
CA ASN A 105 1.13 9.43 16.29
C ASN A 105 2.11 10.53 15.90
N LYS A 106 2.11 10.94 14.64
CA LYS A 106 2.89 12.11 14.21
C LYS A 106 2.36 13.41 14.81
N ALA A 107 1.04 13.57 14.94
CA ALA A 107 0.47 14.73 15.63
C ALA A 107 0.95 14.82 17.09
N VAL A 108 1.05 13.69 17.79
CA VAL A 108 1.63 13.65 19.14
C VAL A 108 3.11 14.03 19.11
N LYS A 109 3.88 13.44 18.19
CA LYS A 109 5.32 13.74 18.04
C LYS A 109 5.59 15.22 17.73
N PHE A 110 4.70 15.86 16.98
CA PHE A 110 4.80 17.29 16.64
C PHE A 110 4.12 18.22 17.67
N GLY A 111 3.72 17.69 18.82
CA GLY A 111 3.13 18.48 19.91
C GLY A 111 1.71 19.01 19.65
N LYS A 112 1.03 18.51 18.61
CA LYS A 112 -0.34 18.92 18.26
C LYS A 112 -1.40 18.18 19.08
N LEU A 113 -1.05 17.02 19.64
CA LEU A 113 -1.85 16.22 20.56
C LEU A 113 -1.01 15.79 21.76
N LYS A 114 -1.64 15.64 22.93
CA LYS A 114 -0.98 15.05 24.13
C LYS A 114 -0.82 13.53 23.99
N ALA A 115 -1.83 12.85 23.46
CA ALA A 115 -1.86 11.41 23.24
C ALA A 115 -2.73 11.07 22.00
N ASN A 116 -2.49 9.92 21.40
CA ASN A 116 -3.30 9.44 20.28
C ASN A 116 -4.55 8.74 20.84
N PRO A 117 -5.76 9.24 20.54
CA PRO A 117 -7.01 8.66 21.04
C PRO A 117 -7.27 7.23 20.57
N PHE A 118 -6.63 6.79 19.49
CA PHE A 118 -6.72 5.41 18.98
C PHE A 118 -6.38 4.37 20.06
N TYR A 119 -5.41 4.64 20.93
CA TYR A 119 -4.98 3.69 21.97
C TYR A 119 -5.96 3.54 23.12
N GLN A 120 -7.06 4.31 23.11
CA GLN A 120 -8.18 4.16 24.05
C GLN A 120 -9.29 3.24 23.50
N LEU A 121 -9.13 2.73 22.26
CA LEU A 121 -10.07 1.81 21.65
C LEU A 121 -9.92 0.40 22.23
N GLU A 122 -11.03 -0.32 22.29
CA GLU A 122 -11.03 -1.74 22.62
C GLU A 122 -10.66 -2.60 21.39
N LYS A 123 -10.24 -3.84 21.64
CA LYS A 123 -9.87 -4.76 20.54
C LYS A 123 -11.00 -5.02 19.55
N SER A 124 -12.24 -4.97 20.02
CA SER A 124 -13.46 -5.12 19.20
C SER A 124 -13.66 -3.98 18.20
N ASP A 125 -13.13 -2.78 18.52
CA ASP A 125 -13.26 -1.59 17.67
C ASP A 125 -12.16 -1.48 16.61
N ILE A 126 -11.18 -2.38 16.65
CA ILE A 126 -9.98 -2.34 15.83
C ILE A 126 -10.06 -3.41 14.74
N PHE A 127 -9.72 -3.05 13.50
CA PHE A 127 -9.59 -4.02 12.43
C PHE A 127 -8.40 -4.97 12.70
N PRO A 128 -8.63 -6.28 12.78
CA PRO A 128 -7.56 -7.23 13.01
C PRO A 128 -6.61 -7.25 11.81
N LYS A 129 -5.37 -7.64 12.07
CA LYS A 129 -4.44 -7.94 10.97
C LYS A 129 -5.02 -9.09 10.15
N PRO A 130 -5.16 -8.93 8.82
CA PRO A 130 -5.71 -9.98 7.98
C PRO A 130 -4.86 -11.24 8.09
N LYS A 131 -5.53 -12.38 8.14
CA LYS A 131 -4.85 -13.68 8.12
C LYS A 131 -4.11 -13.85 6.80
N ALA A 132 -2.98 -14.55 6.84
CA ALA A 132 -2.27 -14.90 5.62
C ALA A 132 -3.20 -15.72 4.72
N SER A 133 -3.43 -15.26 3.50
CA SER A 133 -4.19 -16.03 2.51
C SER A 133 -3.36 -17.22 2.04
N HIS A 134 -4.01 -18.37 1.79
CA HIS A 134 -3.39 -19.47 1.06
C HIS A 134 -3.03 -18.96 -0.35
N LYS A 135 -1.75 -18.79 -0.59
CA LYS A 135 -1.26 -18.39 -1.92
C LYS A 135 -1.30 -19.64 -2.80
N GLN A 136 -2.03 -19.55 -3.89
CA GLN A 136 -1.95 -20.53 -4.96
C GLN A 136 -0.71 -20.25 -5.80
N TYR A 137 -0.09 -21.28 -6.30
CA TYR A 137 1.07 -21.21 -7.20
C TYR A 137 0.84 -22.16 -8.37
N LEU A 138 1.45 -21.85 -9.50
CA LEU A 138 1.43 -22.72 -10.65
C LEU A 138 2.40 -23.90 -10.42
N THR A 139 1.95 -25.10 -10.73
CA THR A 139 2.84 -26.25 -10.84
C THR A 139 3.76 -26.09 -12.05
N PRO A 140 4.90 -26.80 -12.12
CA PRO A 140 5.79 -26.75 -13.29
C PRO A 140 5.07 -27.07 -14.61
N ASP A 141 4.12 -28.01 -14.60
CA ASP A 141 3.38 -28.39 -15.80
C ASP A 141 2.32 -27.35 -16.20
N GLU A 142 1.70 -26.68 -15.22
CA GLU A 142 0.82 -25.54 -15.50
C GLU A 142 1.61 -24.37 -16.07
N LEU A 143 2.80 -24.08 -15.54
CA LEU A 143 3.67 -23.04 -16.08
C LEU A 143 4.10 -23.38 -17.53
N LYS A 144 4.48 -24.62 -17.83
CA LYS A 144 4.80 -25.05 -19.17
C LYS A 144 3.62 -24.86 -20.13
N ARG A 145 2.41 -25.28 -19.74
CA ARG A 145 1.19 -25.10 -20.54
C ARG A 145 0.88 -23.61 -20.75
N PHE A 146 1.04 -22.79 -19.73
CA PHE A 146 0.86 -21.35 -19.82
C PHE A 146 1.85 -20.74 -20.81
N MET A 147 3.13 -21.10 -20.75
CA MET A 147 4.17 -20.60 -21.66
C MET A 147 4.02 -21.09 -23.09
N ALA A 148 3.39 -22.26 -23.30
CA ALA A 148 3.13 -22.82 -24.62
C ALA A 148 1.84 -22.29 -25.26
N SER A 149 1.01 -21.55 -24.53
CA SER A 149 -0.22 -20.98 -25.09
C SER A 149 0.11 -19.90 -26.14
N ASP A 150 -0.62 -19.96 -27.25
CA ASP A 150 -0.43 -19.01 -28.39
C ASP A 150 -1.16 -17.69 -28.06
N GLU A 151 -0.36 -16.65 -27.82
CA GLU A 151 -0.89 -15.31 -27.50
C GLU A 151 -0.83 -14.40 -28.71
N ARG A 152 -2.00 -14.09 -29.25
CA ARG A 152 -2.16 -13.30 -30.49
C ARG A 152 -1.88 -11.80 -30.29
N SER A 153 -2.04 -11.28 -29.06
CA SER A 153 -1.78 -9.87 -28.79
C SER A 153 -0.34 -9.65 -28.34
N PRO A 154 0.44 -8.76 -28.99
CA PRO A 154 1.83 -8.49 -28.61
C PRO A 154 2.02 -8.11 -27.13
N GLY A 155 1.10 -7.31 -26.57
CA GLY A 155 1.17 -6.89 -25.16
C GLY A 155 0.91 -8.04 -24.18
N VAL A 156 0.05 -8.99 -24.56
CA VAL A 156 -0.21 -10.20 -23.75
C VAL A 156 0.98 -11.14 -23.82
N ALA A 157 1.55 -11.34 -25.00
CA ALA A 157 2.75 -12.16 -25.19
C ALA A 157 3.96 -11.63 -24.41
N GLU A 158 4.16 -10.30 -24.36
CA GLU A 158 5.19 -9.67 -23.55
C GLU A 158 4.95 -9.92 -22.05
N THR A 159 3.71 -9.76 -21.60
CA THR A 159 3.33 -10.02 -20.22
C THR A 159 3.52 -11.50 -19.84
N GLN A 160 3.20 -12.44 -20.75
CA GLN A 160 3.40 -13.88 -20.57
C GLN A 160 4.90 -14.18 -20.37
N ARG A 161 5.77 -13.65 -21.22
CA ARG A 161 7.23 -13.82 -21.09
C ARG A 161 7.75 -13.26 -19.78
N ALA A 162 7.34 -12.03 -19.42
CA ALA A 162 7.73 -11.40 -18.16
C ALA A 162 7.26 -12.20 -16.94
N PHE A 163 6.05 -12.78 -17.00
CA PHE A 163 5.52 -13.64 -15.94
C PHE A 163 6.31 -14.95 -15.84
N GLY A 164 6.57 -15.62 -16.95
CA GLY A 164 7.40 -16.84 -16.99
C GLY A 164 8.79 -16.60 -16.39
N PHE A 165 9.42 -15.50 -16.80
CA PHE A 165 10.71 -15.09 -16.23
C PHE A 165 10.62 -14.83 -14.72
N ALA A 166 9.54 -14.18 -14.25
CA ALA A 166 9.30 -13.98 -12.81
C ALA A 166 9.17 -15.31 -12.05
N CYS A 167 8.47 -16.29 -12.63
CA CYS A 167 8.31 -17.63 -12.04
C CYS A 167 9.66 -18.36 -11.91
N LEU A 168 10.53 -18.24 -12.91
CA LEU A 168 11.83 -18.91 -12.95
C LEU A 168 12.88 -18.24 -12.05
N THR A 169 12.79 -16.91 -11.85
CA THR A 169 13.80 -16.14 -11.13
C THR A 169 13.38 -15.68 -9.74
N GLY A 170 12.08 -15.71 -9.42
CA GLY A 170 11.53 -15.17 -8.17
C GLY A 170 11.61 -13.65 -8.06
N LEU A 171 11.91 -12.92 -9.13
CA LEU A 171 12.04 -11.47 -9.13
C LEU A 171 10.68 -10.77 -9.06
N ARG A 172 10.66 -9.62 -8.41
CA ARG A 172 9.48 -8.75 -8.41
C ARG A 172 9.33 -8.06 -9.76
N ILE A 173 8.09 -7.80 -10.18
CA ILE A 173 7.81 -7.10 -11.44
C ILE A 173 8.51 -5.73 -11.55
N SER A 174 8.72 -5.03 -10.43
CA SER A 174 9.46 -3.76 -10.39
C SER A 174 10.94 -3.94 -10.73
N ASP A 175 11.51 -5.07 -10.37
CA ASP A 175 12.91 -5.40 -10.60
C ASP A 175 13.07 -5.90 -12.05
N ILE A 176 12.15 -6.74 -12.54
CA ILE A 176 12.10 -7.18 -13.94
C ILE A 176 12.01 -5.99 -14.91
N LYS A 177 11.14 -5.02 -14.63
CA LYS A 177 11.02 -3.80 -15.46
C LYS A 177 12.27 -2.92 -15.49
N ALA A 178 13.19 -3.13 -14.56
CA ALA A 178 14.42 -2.36 -14.49
C ALA A 178 15.66 -3.10 -15.02
N LEU A 179 15.49 -4.37 -15.38
CA LEU A 179 16.60 -5.23 -15.86
C LEU A 179 17.29 -4.67 -17.09
N ARG A 180 18.59 -4.87 -17.12
CA ARG A 180 19.46 -4.59 -18.26
C ARG A 180 20.30 -5.82 -18.56
N TRP A 181 20.72 -5.97 -19.79
CA TRP A 181 21.64 -7.04 -20.19
C TRP A 181 22.97 -7.00 -19.43
N SER A 182 23.42 -5.82 -19.01
CA SER A 182 24.60 -5.63 -18.16
C SER A 182 24.50 -6.27 -16.76
N ASP A 183 23.28 -6.57 -16.31
CA ASP A 183 23.05 -7.18 -15.00
C ASP A 183 23.29 -8.69 -15.03
N ILE A 184 23.43 -9.28 -16.23
CA ILE A 184 23.76 -10.69 -16.42
C ILE A 184 25.28 -10.86 -16.40
N LYS A 185 25.78 -11.54 -15.39
CA LYS A 185 27.18 -11.95 -15.31
C LYS A 185 27.32 -13.37 -15.85
N ARG A 186 28.07 -13.51 -16.94
CA ARG A 186 28.32 -14.79 -17.61
C ARG A 186 29.66 -15.34 -17.14
N ASN A 187 29.65 -16.57 -16.65
CA ASN A 187 30.82 -17.37 -16.40
C ASN A 187 30.75 -18.62 -17.29
N GLU A 188 31.88 -19.36 -17.39
CA GLU A 188 31.95 -20.56 -18.25
C GLU A 188 30.90 -21.62 -17.93
N GLU A 189 30.49 -21.73 -16.65
CA GLU A 189 29.53 -22.74 -16.18
C GLU A 189 28.12 -22.21 -15.92
N THR A 190 27.97 -20.94 -15.58
CA THR A 190 26.66 -20.39 -15.13
C THR A 190 26.47 -18.94 -15.52
N ASN A 191 25.21 -18.61 -15.82
CA ASN A 191 24.75 -17.23 -15.93
C ASN A 191 24.16 -16.80 -14.60
N THR A 192 24.57 -15.66 -14.07
CA THR A 192 24.04 -15.12 -12.82
C THR A 192 23.51 -13.71 -13.04
N LEU A 193 22.26 -13.48 -12.65
CA LEU A 193 21.67 -12.16 -12.63
C LEU A 193 21.98 -11.46 -11.32
N VAL A 194 22.66 -10.32 -11.37
CA VAL A 194 23.07 -9.53 -10.21
C VAL A 194 22.39 -8.19 -10.23
N ILE A 195 21.46 -7.95 -9.30
CA ILE A 195 20.66 -6.72 -9.24
C ILE A 195 20.60 -6.15 -7.83
N ILE A 196 20.38 -4.84 -7.74
CA ILE A 196 19.98 -4.17 -6.51
C ILE A 196 18.46 -4.03 -6.52
N GLN A 197 17.79 -4.74 -5.63
CA GLN A 197 16.32 -4.72 -5.55
C GLN A 197 15.78 -3.32 -5.26
N LYS A 198 14.81 -2.83 -6.05
CA LYS A 198 14.22 -1.51 -5.89
C LYS A 198 13.60 -1.29 -4.51
N LYS A 199 12.91 -2.30 -3.98
CA LYS A 199 12.15 -2.18 -2.73
C LYS A 199 13.01 -2.25 -1.47
N THR A 200 13.96 -3.17 -1.44
CA THR A 200 14.77 -3.47 -0.23
C THR A 200 16.16 -2.88 -0.26
N LYS A 201 16.60 -2.39 -1.43
CA LYS A 201 17.96 -1.94 -1.70
C LYS A 201 19.04 -3.03 -1.46
N ALA A 202 18.61 -4.28 -1.32
CA ALA A 202 19.51 -5.41 -1.13
C ALA A 202 20.07 -5.89 -2.47
N LEU A 203 21.34 -6.27 -2.46
CA LEU A 203 21.95 -6.99 -3.57
C LEU A 203 21.34 -8.39 -3.65
N ASN A 204 20.92 -8.79 -4.83
CA ASN A 204 20.37 -10.12 -5.10
C ASN A 204 21.11 -10.74 -6.28
N ALA A 205 21.63 -11.94 -6.09
CA ALA A 205 22.27 -12.74 -7.13
C ALA A 205 21.43 -13.99 -7.38
N VAL A 206 20.89 -14.12 -8.60
CA VAL A 206 20.00 -15.22 -8.99
C VAL A 206 20.68 -16.00 -10.10
N PRO A 207 20.98 -17.30 -9.92
CA PRO A 207 21.45 -18.13 -11.03
C PRO A 207 20.34 -18.27 -12.08
N ILE A 208 20.70 -18.11 -13.34
CA ILE A 208 19.75 -18.17 -14.47
C ILE A 208 20.09 -19.40 -15.30
N GLY A 209 19.15 -20.35 -15.37
CA GLY A 209 19.26 -21.46 -16.32
C GLY A 209 19.01 -21.02 -17.75
N ASN A 210 19.45 -21.83 -18.70
CA ASN A 210 19.28 -21.57 -20.15
C ASN A 210 17.82 -21.39 -20.58
N THR A 211 16.87 -21.94 -19.82
CA THR A 211 15.43 -21.80 -20.06
C THR A 211 14.89 -20.40 -19.75
N ALA A 212 15.63 -19.61 -18.96
CA ALA A 212 15.23 -18.26 -18.54
C ALA A 212 15.90 -17.15 -19.38
N LEU A 213 16.82 -17.51 -20.26
CA LEU A 213 17.47 -16.63 -21.24
C LEU A 213 16.81 -16.75 -22.59
#